data_9d5daff369269b6e0a431001aaed46b4
#
_entry.id   9d5daff369269b6e0a431001aaed46b4
#
_cell.length_a   1.000
_cell.length_b   1.000
_cell.length_c   1.000
_cell.angle_alpha   90.00
_cell.angle_beta   90.00
_cell.angle_gamma   90.00
#
_symmetry.space_group_name_H-M   'P 1'
#
loop_
_entity.id
_entity.type
_entity.pdbx_description
1 polymer ?
#
loop_
_entity_poly.entity_id
_entity_poly.type
_entity_poly.pdbx_seq_one_letter_code
_entity_poly.pdbx_strand_id
1 'polypeptide(L)'
;MATTIHSRQERELHLIDVENLLGTPYYTAAAVRALRTTYDLVSQTGSAAQQVIGTSAASNLLTAALAWGGARPVFENGPDGADRALLAAGDYAPEQRFGRIVIGSGDHIFATFAADLQRKGVEVTVVCRPESLSRLLRLAVNDVRYLQPTRPTRPTVRRDLGRVA
;
A
#
# COMPACT_ATOMS: atom_id res chain seq x y z
N MET A 1 2.19 30.47 9.02
CA MET A 1 1.66 29.38 8.18
C MET A 1 0.43 28.81 8.88
N ALA A 2 -0.73 28.81 8.24
CA ALA A 2 -1.94 28.25 8.84
C ALA A 2 -1.86 26.71 8.80
N THR A 3 -1.93 26.06 9.95
CA THR A 3 -2.04 24.61 10.05
C THR A 3 -3.48 24.25 9.66
N THR A 4 -3.66 23.59 8.54
CA THR A 4 -4.96 23.07 8.14
C THR A 4 -5.34 21.92 9.07
N ILE A 5 -6.40 22.11 9.86
CA ILE A 5 -6.95 21.04 10.71
C ILE A 5 -7.94 20.25 9.86
N HIS A 6 -7.57 19.02 9.50
CA HIS A 6 -8.46 18.10 8.80
C HIS A 6 -9.45 17.45 9.78
N SER A 7 -10.70 17.37 9.37
CA SER A 7 -11.71 16.61 10.11
C SER A 7 -11.37 15.11 10.08
N ARG A 8 -11.98 14.30 10.97
CA ARG A 8 -11.82 12.84 10.95
C ARG A 8 -12.17 12.26 9.59
N GLN A 9 -13.21 12.77 8.93
CA GLN A 9 -13.68 12.29 7.63
C GLN A 9 -12.66 12.48 6.49
N GLU A 10 -11.83 13.51 6.59
CA GLU A 10 -10.80 13.82 5.58
C GLU A 10 -9.47 13.10 5.84
N ARG A 11 -9.31 12.48 7.02
CA ARG A 11 -8.05 11.82 7.39
C ARG A 11 -8.06 10.37 6.95
N GLU A 12 -6.96 9.97 6.35
CA GLU A 12 -6.75 8.60 5.87
C GLU A 12 -5.55 7.96 6.56
N LEU A 13 -5.65 6.66 6.83
CA LEU A 13 -4.51 5.82 7.25
C LEU A 13 -4.29 4.74 6.20
N HIS A 14 -3.07 4.64 5.70
CA HIS A 14 -2.66 3.57 4.80
C HIS A 14 -1.71 2.62 5.52
N LEU A 15 -2.04 1.34 5.55
CA LEU A 15 -1.22 0.24 6.05
C LEU A 15 -0.71 -0.56 4.85
N ILE A 16 0.58 -0.47 4.54
CA ILE A 16 1.13 -0.88 3.25
C ILE A 16 2.20 -1.94 3.44
N ASP A 17 1.90 -3.17 3.06
CA ASP A 17 2.87 -4.26 2.99
C ASP A 17 3.63 -4.20 1.66
N VAL A 18 4.84 -3.68 1.69
CA VAL A 18 5.67 -3.49 0.50
C VAL A 18 5.99 -4.82 -0.18
N GLU A 19 6.25 -5.87 0.61
CA GLU A 19 6.64 -7.19 0.10
C GLU A 19 5.46 -7.91 -0.56
N ASN A 20 4.27 -7.84 0.02
CA ASN A 20 3.06 -8.37 -0.56
C ASN A 20 2.71 -7.67 -1.88
N LEU A 21 2.79 -6.34 -1.91
CA LEU A 21 2.47 -5.56 -3.12
C LEU A 21 3.50 -5.74 -4.23
N LEU A 22 4.78 -5.95 -3.91
CA LEU A 22 5.81 -6.29 -4.91
C LEU A 22 5.81 -7.78 -5.29
N GLY A 23 5.25 -8.63 -4.44
CA GLY A 23 5.22 -10.09 -4.64
C GLY A 23 6.56 -10.77 -4.37
N THR A 24 7.46 -10.09 -3.69
CA THR A 24 8.79 -10.61 -3.35
C THR A 24 9.37 -9.85 -2.17
N PRO A 25 10.11 -10.54 -1.27
CA PRO A 25 10.87 -9.89 -0.22
C PRO A 25 12.20 -9.30 -0.72
N TYR A 26 12.56 -9.55 -1.99
CA TYR A 26 13.80 -9.04 -2.59
C TYR A 26 13.46 -7.92 -3.58
N TYR A 27 13.78 -6.69 -3.22
CA TYR A 27 13.45 -5.54 -4.05
C TYR A 27 14.50 -4.43 -3.99
N THR A 28 14.47 -3.59 -5.01
CA THR A 28 15.34 -2.41 -5.13
C THR A 28 14.57 -1.14 -4.76
N ALA A 29 15.32 -0.09 -4.44
CA ALA A 29 14.73 1.24 -4.22
C ALA A 29 13.95 1.75 -5.45
N ALA A 30 14.36 1.39 -6.66
CA ALA A 30 13.65 1.75 -7.89
C ALA A 30 12.27 1.07 -7.97
N ALA A 31 12.18 -0.22 -7.60
CA ALA A 31 10.92 -0.96 -7.55
C ALA A 31 9.95 -0.36 -6.53
N VAL A 32 10.44 0.02 -5.35
CA VAL A 32 9.62 0.67 -4.31
C VAL A 32 9.09 2.03 -4.78
N ARG A 33 9.91 2.85 -5.44
CA ARG A 33 9.45 4.13 -6.01
C ARG A 33 8.38 3.95 -7.08
N ALA A 34 8.56 2.97 -7.97
CA ALA A 34 7.56 2.64 -8.99
C ALA A 34 6.25 2.14 -8.37
N LEU A 35 6.35 1.27 -7.36
CA LEU A 35 5.20 0.81 -6.60
C LEU A 35 4.45 1.98 -5.97
N ARG A 36 5.14 2.89 -5.27
CA ARG A 36 4.52 4.06 -4.65
C ARG A 36 3.72 4.87 -5.65
N THR A 37 4.31 5.21 -6.81
CA THR A 37 3.61 5.98 -7.84
C THR A 37 2.30 5.31 -8.28
N THR A 38 2.34 4.00 -8.53
CA THR A 38 1.15 3.24 -8.93
C THR A 38 0.15 3.13 -7.78
N TYR A 39 0.64 2.89 -6.56
CA TYR A 39 -0.19 2.77 -5.36
C TYR A 39 -0.96 4.07 -5.08
N ASP A 40 -0.29 5.22 -5.09
CA ASP A 40 -0.92 6.52 -4.81
C ASP A 40 -2.02 6.84 -5.83
N LEU A 41 -1.84 6.47 -7.10
CA LEU A 41 -2.87 6.61 -8.15
C LEU A 41 -4.07 5.69 -7.91
N VAL A 42 -3.82 4.40 -7.63
CA VAL A 42 -4.88 3.39 -7.47
C VAL A 42 -5.65 3.60 -6.18
N SER A 43 -4.97 3.91 -5.09
CA SER A 43 -5.59 4.19 -3.80
C SER A 43 -6.33 5.53 -3.77
N GLN A 44 -6.01 6.44 -4.70
CA GLN A 44 -6.45 7.83 -4.66
C GLN A 44 -6.04 8.50 -3.34
N THR A 45 -4.75 8.38 -3.00
CA THR A 45 -4.18 8.91 -1.77
C THR A 45 -4.47 10.39 -1.62
N GLY A 46 -5.14 10.77 -0.55
CA GLY A 46 -5.46 12.16 -0.24
C GLY A 46 -4.29 12.92 0.38
N SER A 47 -4.37 14.24 0.39
CA SER A 47 -3.32 15.11 0.96
C SER A 47 -3.17 14.99 2.48
N ALA A 48 -4.19 14.49 3.18
CA ALA A 48 -4.20 14.24 4.63
C ALA A 48 -3.88 12.77 4.99
N ALA A 49 -3.43 11.99 4.02
CA ALA A 49 -3.12 10.59 4.23
C ALA A 49 -1.87 10.40 5.10
N GLN A 50 -1.98 9.52 6.09
CA GLN A 50 -0.85 9.00 6.86
C GLN A 50 -0.51 7.62 6.32
N GLN A 51 0.71 7.44 5.82
CA GLN A 51 1.16 6.17 5.28
C GLN A 51 2.10 5.47 6.26
N VAL A 52 1.85 4.19 6.50
CA VAL A 52 2.72 3.28 7.26
C VAL A 52 3.14 2.17 6.33
N ILE A 53 4.43 1.93 6.19
CA ILE A 53 4.97 0.86 5.35
C ILE A 53 5.57 -0.24 6.21
N GLY A 54 5.19 -1.48 5.95
CA GLY A 54 5.65 -2.68 6.64
C GLY A 54 6.65 -3.48 5.82
N THR A 55 7.63 -4.07 6.52
CA THR A 55 8.57 -5.05 5.97
C THR A 55 8.81 -6.19 6.96
N SER A 56 9.14 -7.39 6.47
CA SER A 56 9.40 -8.57 7.29
C SER A 56 10.87 -8.73 7.70
N ALA A 57 11.75 -7.82 7.25
CA ALA A 57 13.18 -7.85 7.55
C ALA A 57 13.76 -6.46 7.79
N ALA A 58 14.61 -6.35 8.80
CA ALA A 58 15.29 -5.09 9.12
C ALA A 58 16.17 -4.59 7.96
N SER A 59 16.76 -5.49 7.16
CA SER A 59 17.55 -5.14 5.98
C SER A 59 16.75 -4.39 4.91
N ASN A 60 15.46 -4.64 4.82
CA ASN A 60 14.57 -4.03 3.84
C ASN A 60 14.03 -2.68 4.31
N LEU A 61 13.99 -2.46 5.63
CA LEU A 61 13.38 -1.29 6.25
C LEU A 61 13.93 0.02 5.72
N LEU A 62 15.26 0.15 5.68
CA LEU A 62 15.90 1.37 5.23
C LEU A 62 15.66 1.63 3.73
N THR A 63 15.77 0.59 2.91
CA THR A 63 15.49 0.68 1.46
C THR A 63 14.04 1.11 1.22
N ALA A 64 13.07 0.49 1.91
CA ALA A 64 11.67 0.83 1.78
C ALA A 64 11.40 2.26 2.26
N ALA A 65 11.90 2.65 3.44
CA ALA A 65 11.68 3.97 4.04
C ALA A 65 12.21 5.11 3.17
N LEU A 66 13.45 4.99 2.68
CA LEU A 66 14.07 6.01 1.84
C LEU A 66 13.44 6.09 0.45
N ALA A 67 13.08 4.94 -0.12
CA ALA A 67 12.51 4.91 -1.46
C ALA A 67 11.04 5.33 -1.50
N TRP A 68 10.27 4.98 -0.49
CA TRP A 68 8.88 5.43 -0.36
C TRP A 68 8.80 6.91 -0.04
N GLY A 69 9.58 7.36 0.95
CA GLY A 69 9.61 8.75 1.39
C GLY A 69 8.32 9.21 2.08
N GLY A 70 8.45 9.85 3.23
CA GLY A 70 7.32 10.43 3.96
C GLY A 70 6.41 9.45 4.70
N ALA A 71 6.52 8.14 4.49
CA ALA A 71 5.80 7.14 5.26
C ALA A 71 6.53 6.78 6.55
N ARG A 72 5.77 6.35 7.57
CA ARG A 72 6.32 5.77 8.80
C ARG A 72 6.70 4.30 8.55
N PRO A 73 7.97 3.93 8.64
CA PRO A 73 8.37 2.53 8.47
C PRO A 73 8.13 1.74 9.76
N VAL A 74 7.68 0.49 9.60
CA VAL A 74 7.57 -0.50 10.69
C VAL A 74 8.09 -1.84 10.21
N PHE A 75 8.61 -2.66 11.12
CA PHE A 75 9.02 -4.00 10.79
C PHE A 75 8.88 -4.95 11.99
N GLU A 76 8.71 -6.22 11.69
CA GLU A 76 8.86 -7.33 12.61
C GLU A 76 9.46 -8.50 11.84
N ASN A 77 10.44 -9.18 12.43
CA ASN A 77 11.10 -10.30 11.76
C ASN A 77 10.20 -11.54 11.65
N GLY A 78 10.39 -12.26 10.57
CA GLY A 78 9.83 -13.59 10.36
C GLY A 78 8.55 -13.61 9.53
N PRO A 79 7.94 -14.79 9.38
CA PRO A 79 6.70 -14.95 8.63
C PRO A 79 5.61 -14.01 9.14
N ASP A 80 4.87 -13.37 8.23
CA ASP A 80 3.83 -12.38 8.52
C ASP A 80 4.29 -11.19 9.39
N GLY A 81 5.60 -10.96 9.48
CA GLY A 81 6.17 -9.90 10.33
C GLY A 81 5.73 -8.51 9.87
N ALA A 82 5.71 -8.24 8.57
CA ALA A 82 5.21 -6.99 8.01
C ALA A 82 3.75 -6.75 8.41
N ASP A 83 2.90 -7.79 8.26
CA ASP A 83 1.46 -7.68 8.56
C ASP A 83 1.22 -7.42 10.06
N ARG A 84 1.92 -8.15 10.95
CA ARG A 84 1.80 -7.92 12.41
C ARG A 84 2.24 -6.52 12.81
N ALA A 85 3.36 -6.04 12.25
CA ALA A 85 3.85 -4.69 12.52
C ALA A 85 2.86 -3.61 12.02
N LEU A 86 2.23 -3.83 10.86
CA LEU A 86 1.21 -2.95 10.32
C LEU A 86 -0.07 -2.96 11.15
N LEU A 87 -0.56 -4.12 11.55
CA LEU A 87 -1.73 -4.25 12.43
C LEU A 87 -1.49 -3.55 13.77
N ALA A 88 -0.33 -3.77 14.40
CA ALA A 88 0.05 -3.07 15.64
C ALA A 88 0.11 -1.55 15.44
N ALA A 89 0.56 -1.09 14.28
CA ALA A 89 0.60 0.33 13.94
C ALA A 89 -0.79 0.94 13.72
N GLY A 90 -1.76 0.13 13.28
CA GLY A 90 -3.15 0.51 13.02
C GLY A 90 -4.09 0.37 14.22
N ASP A 91 -3.67 -0.33 15.29
CA ASP A 91 -4.57 -0.78 16.37
C ASP A 91 -4.95 0.30 17.41
N TYR A 92 -4.44 1.53 17.30
CA TYR A 92 -4.72 2.57 18.31
C TYR A 92 -5.99 3.37 17.99
N ALA A 93 -7.17 2.74 18.20
CA ALA A 93 -8.50 3.33 17.98
C ALA A 93 -8.60 4.10 16.64
N PRO A 94 -8.27 3.45 15.52
CA PRO A 94 -8.17 4.14 14.24
C PRO A 94 -9.53 4.71 13.80
N GLU A 95 -10.63 4.09 14.23
CA GLU A 95 -12.00 4.56 13.99
C GLU A 95 -12.31 5.92 14.61
N GLN A 96 -11.56 6.35 15.62
CA GLN A 96 -11.72 7.68 16.24
C GLN A 96 -10.92 8.76 15.50
N ARG A 97 -9.91 8.35 14.72
CA ARG A 97 -8.91 9.25 14.14
C ARG A 97 -9.04 9.41 12.63
N PHE A 98 -9.56 8.38 11.95
CA PHE A 98 -9.60 8.31 10.50
C PHE A 98 -11.01 7.99 10.00
N GLY A 99 -11.41 8.63 8.93
CA GLY A 99 -12.65 8.32 8.21
C GLY A 99 -12.46 7.18 7.21
N ARG A 100 -11.24 7.05 6.70
CA ARG A 100 -10.87 6.03 5.73
C ARG A 100 -9.59 5.30 6.12
N ILE A 101 -9.56 3.98 5.90
CA ILE A 101 -8.37 3.16 6.04
C ILE A 101 -8.14 2.40 4.74
N VAL A 102 -6.91 2.46 4.24
CA VAL A 102 -6.49 1.74 3.04
C VAL A 102 -5.49 0.65 3.44
N ILE A 103 -5.82 -0.59 3.11
CA ILE A 103 -4.96 -1.76 3.35
C ILE A 103 -4.25 -2.09 2.06
N GLY A 104 -2.96 -1.84 1.99
CA GLY A 104 -2.08 -2.17 0.87
C GLY A 104 -1.52 -3.59 1.02
N SER A 105 -2.39 -4.58 1.01
CA SER A 105 -2.04 -6.02 1.07
C SER A 105 -3.25 -6.85 0.64
N GLY A 106 -2.98 -8.05 0.10
CA GLY A 106 -4.02 -9.05 -0.19
C GLY A 106 -4.17 -10.12 0.89
N ASP A 107 -3.40 -10.05 1.97
CA ASP A 107 -3.31 -11.14 2.96
C ASP A 107 -4.57 -11.25 3.84
N HIS A 108 -4.91 -12.50 4.18
CA HIS A 108 -6.07 -12.82 5.01
C HIS A 108 -5.98 -12.31 6.45
N ILE A 109 -4.77 -12.06 6.94
CA ILE A 109 -4.52 -11.57 8.30
C ILE A 109 -5.24 -10.24 8.60
N PHE A 110 -5.45 -9.42 7.55
CA PHE A 110 -6.19 -8.16 7.67
C PHE A 110 -7.72 -8.31 7.67
N ALA A 111 -8.27 -9.51 7.43
CA ALA A 111 -9.71 -9.66 7.22
C ALA A 111 -10.54 -9.27 8.46
N THR A 112 -10.14 -9.73 9.65
CA THR A 112 -10.84 -9.40 10.90
C THR A 112 -10.75 -7.92 11.21
N PHE A 113 -9.57 -7.32 11.08
CA PHE A 113 -9.34 -5.89 11.28
C PHE A 113 -10.20 -5.03 10.34
N ALA A 114 -10.25 -5.38 9.05
CA ALA A 114 -11.05 -4.69 8.06
C ALA A 114 -12.56 -4.78 8.36
N ALA A 115 -13.05 -5.97 8.70
CA ALA A 115 -14.46 -6.17 9.05
C ALA A 115 -14.86 -5.38 10.31
N ASP A 116 -13.99 -5.33 11.32
CA ASP A 116 -14.24 -4.57 12.55
C ASP A 116 -14.35 -3.07 12.30
N LEU A 117 -13.46 -2.53 11.47
CA LEU A 117 -13.47 -1.13 11.08
C LEU A 117 -14.74 -0.75 10.33
N GLN A 118 -15.17 -1.56 9.37
CA GLN A 118 -16.41 -1.31 8.63
C GLN A 118 -17.64 -1.33 9.53
N ARG A 119 -17.70 -2.26 10.51
CA ARG A 119 -18.78 -2.27 11.53
C ARG A 119 -18.79 -1.00 12.37
N LYS A 120 -17.64 -0.36 12.58
CA LYS A 120 -17.51 0.93 13.28
C LYS A 120 -17.71 2.16 12.38
N GLY A 121 -18.11 1.95 11.12
CA GLY A 121 -18.42 3.02 10.18
C GLY A 121 -17.19 3.70 9.57
N VAL A 122 -16.05 3.01 9.51
CA VAL A 122 -14.85 3.45 8.79
C VAL A 122 -14.93 2.93 7.35
N GLU A 123 -14.61 3.77 6.38
CA GLU A 123 -14.42 3.33 5.00
C GLU A 123 -13.15 2.51 4.89
N VAL A 124 -13.24 1.27 4.39
CA VAL A 124 -12.08 0.40 4.20
C VAL A 124 -11.92 0.05 2.73
N THR A 125 -10.76 0.40 2.17
CA THR A 125 -10.36 0.05 0.80
C THR A 125 -9.16 -0.91 0.87
N VAL A 126 -9.18 -1.98 0.09
CA VAL A 126 -8.02 -2.86 -0.12
C VAL A 126 -7.37 -2.52 -1.46
N VAL A 127 -6.05 -2.35 -1.46
CA VAL A 127 -5.23 -2.20 -2.67
C VAL A 127 -4.26 -3.37 -2.71
N CYS A 128 -4.36 -4.21 -3.73
CA CYS A 128 -3.53 -5.42 -3.82
C CYS A 128 -3.26 -5.83 -5.27
N ARG A 129 -2.39 -6.80 -5.45
CA ARG A 129 -2.26 -7.50 -6.74
C ARG A 129 -3.44 -8.47 -6.91
N PRO A 130 -3.97 -8.67 -8.12
CA PRO A 130 -5.11 -9.57 -8.34
C PRO A 130 -4.89 -10.97 -7.77
N GLU A 131 -3.69 -11.52 -7.94
CA GLU A 131 -3.31 -12.87 -7.52
C GLU A 131 -3.01 -13.00 -6.02
N SER A 132 -2.81 -11.89 -5.29
CA SER A 132 -2.51 -11.92 -3.86
C SER A 132 -3.74 -11.80 -2.97
N LEU A 133 -4.92 -11.48 -3.53
CA LEU A 133 -6.11 -11.25 -2.73
C LEU A 133 -6.68 -12.53 -2.16
N SER A 134 -6.63 -12.68 -0.84
CA SER A 134 -7.24 -13.81 -0.15
C SER A 134 -8.78 -13.73 -0.19
N ARG A 135 -9.41 -14.90 -0.21
CA ARG A 135 -10.88 -14.99 -0.18
C ARG A 135 -11.47 -14.37 1.09
N LEU A 136 -10.80 -14.56 2.24
CA LEU A 136 -11.29 -14.03 3.51
C LEU A 136 -11.29 -12.50 3.51
N LEU A 137 -10.20 -11.89 3.06
CA LEU A 137 -10.11 -10.42 2.96
C LEU A 137 -11.11 -9.87 1.94
N ARG A 138 -11.28 -10.56 0.79
CA ARG A 138 -12.28 -10.16 -0.22
C ARG A 138 -13.71 -10.13 0.31
N LEU A 139 -14.05 -11.08 1.20
CA LEU A 139 -15.39 -11.14 1.81
C LEU A 139 -15.56 -10.12 2.96
N ALA A 140 -14.47 -9.64 3.53
CA ALA A 140 -14.46 -8.72 4.66
C ALA A 140 -14.58 -7.24 4.24
N VAL A 141 -14.43 -6.90 2.95
CA VAL A 141 -14.39 -5.52 2.48
C VAL A 141 -15.30 -5.27 1.28
N ASN A 142 -15.78 -4.04 1.15
CA ASN A 142 -16.65 -3.63 0.06
C ASN A 142 -15.88 -3.05 -1.14
N ASP A 143 -14.72 -2.41 -0.92
CA ASP A 143 -13.91 -1.77 -1.96
C ASP A 143 -12.56 -2.47 -2.11
N VAL A 144 -12.29 -2.98 -3.30
CA VAL A 144 -11.01 -3.58 -3.68
C VAL A 144 -10.52 -2.97 -4.97
N ARG A 145 -9.29 -2.50 -4.97
CA ARG A 145 -8.62 -1.91 -6.13
C ARG A 145 -7.37 -2.70 -6.46
N TYR A 146 -7.13 -2.93 -7.73
CA TYR A 146 -6.03 -3.78 -8.16
C TYR A 146 -4.88 -2.94 -8.72
N LEU A 147 -3.68 -3.23 -8.22
CA LEU A 147 -2.46 -2.77 -8.87
C LEU A 147 -2.31 -3.50 -10.20
N GLN A 148 -2.34 -2.76 -11.30
CA GLN A 148 -2.03 -3.31 -12.61
C GLN A 148 -0.52 -3.56 -12.71
N PRO A 149 -0.08 -4.70 -13.24
CA PRO A 149 1.33 -4.88 -13.57
C PRO A 149 1.72 -3.78 -14.56
N THR A 150 2.71 -2.98 -14.22
CA THR A 150 3.30 -2.03 -15.16
C THR A 150 3.86 -2.85 -16.34
N ARG A 151 3.16 -2.87 -17.47
CA ARG A 151 3.73 -3.42 -18.71
C ARG A 151 4.98 -2.62 -19.01
N PRO A 152 6.16 -3.23 -19.08
CA PRO A 152 7.33 -2.54 -19.57
C PRO A 152 6.98 -2.02 -20.97
N THR A 153 6.99 -0.71 -21.15
CA THR A 153 6.88 -0.09 -22.47
C THR A 153 8.07 -0.61 -23.27
N ARG A 154 7.79 -1.53 -24.19
CA ARG A 154 8.78 -1.97 -25.17
C ARG A 154 9.28 -0.72 -25.89
N PRO A 155 10.57 -0.41 -25.88
CA PRO A 155 11.08 0.70 -26.66
C PRO A 155 10.71 0.43 -28.12
N THR A 156 9.95 1.33 -28.70
CA THR A 156 9.64 1.30 -30.14
C THR A 156 10.95 1.64 -30.84
N VAL A 157 11.67 0.62 -31.29
CA VAL A 157 12.83 0.81 -32.19
C VAL A 157 12.24 1.31 -33.49
N ARG A 158 12.29 2.60 -33.73
CA ARG A 158 12.09 3.17 -35.06
C ARG A 158 13.20 2.59 -35.94
N ARG A 159 12.87 1.67 -36.81
CA ARG A 159 13.72 1.30 -37.93
C ARG A 159 13.63 2.48 -38.91
N ASP A 160 14.62 3.35 -38.87
CA ASP A 160 14.88 4.25 -39.99
C ASP A 160 15.30 3.38 -41.19
N LEU A 161 14.34 3.13 -42.06
CA LEU A 161 14.63 2.65 -43.38
C LEU A 161 15.26 3.81 -44.16
N GLY A 162 16.60 3.90 -44.06
CA GLY A 162 17.37 4.80 -44.91
C GLY A 162 17.02 4.54 -46.35
N ARG A 163 16.43 5.51 -47.00
CA ARG A 163 16.32 5.57 -48.46
C ARG A 163 17.75 5.70 -49.00
N VAL A 164 18.22 4.65 -49.65
CA VAL A 164 19.40 4.74 -50.55
C VAL A 164 18.87 5.23 -51.89
N ALA A 165 19.34 6.37 -52.32
CA ALA A 165 19.21 6.90 -53.69
C ALA A 165 20.29 6.32 -54.56
#